data_1107d8fcfd55bb77e699c3c52b445c2c
#
_entry.id   1107d8fcfd55bb77e699c3c52b445c2c
#
_cell.length_a   1.000
_cell.length_b   1.000
_cell.length_c   1.000
_cell.angle_alpha   90.00
_cell.angle_beta   90.00
_cell.angle_gamma   90.00
#
_symmetry.space_group_name_H-M   'P 1'
#
loop_
_entity.id
_entity.type
_entity.pdbx_description
1 polymer ?
#
loop_
_entity_poly.entity_id
_entity_poly.type
_entity_poly.pdbx_seq_one_letter_code
_entity_poly.pdbx_strand_id
1 'polypeptide(L)'
;NYDLLKHLPAFTGRIVESADITDRFLWDIRRTQGDLMADNYYGKFTALCHRHNMISYCQPYDRGPMEEMQIGSRIDINVGEFWNNLSSIFQNNWTMRRTVKLSAAIAHTNGQRVVAAESYTGEPESAKWQEYPFGMKALGDKMFSQGLNRIVFHRFAHQPHPTARPGMTMGPWGIHFDRTNTWWEPAKAWHMYIAR
;
A
#
# COMPACT_ATOMS: atom_id res chain seq x y z
N ASN A 1 -13.80 31.64 -7.26
CA ASN A 1 -12.65 32.08 -8.06
C ASN A 1 -11.73 32.92 -7.19
N TYR A 2 -10.47 32.53 -7.08
CA TYR A 2 -9.43 33.25 -6.35
C TYR A 2 -8.46 33.90 -7.32
N ASP A 3 -7.96 35.09 -6.96
CA ASP A 3 -6.72 35.57 -7.55
C ASP A 3 -5.56 34.75 -6.93
N LEU A 4 -5.04 33.79 -7.71
CA LEU A 4 -4.01 32.87 -7.21
C LEU A 4 -2.76 33.59 -6.73
N LEU A 5 -2.32 34.64 -7.44
CA LEU A 5 -1.11 35.39 -7.06
C LEU A 5 -1.29 36.07 -5.72
N LYS A 6 -2.46 36.67 -5.49
CA LYS A 6 -2.81 37.30 -4.21
C LYS A 6 -2.79 36.32 -3.04
N HIS A 7 -3.21 35.07 -3.27
CA HIS A 7 -3.35 34.06 -2.23
C HIS A 7 -2.11 33.16 -2.02
N LEU A 8 -1.08 33.27 -2.86
CA LEU A 8 0.17 32.50 -2.70
C LEU A 8 0.78 32.57 -1.28
N PRO A 9 0.76 33.74 -0.56
CA PRO A 9 1.30 33.77 0.81
C PRO A 9 0.64 32.82 1.79
N ALA A 10 -0.59 32.34 1.51
CA ALA A 10 -1.28 31.36 2.34
C ALA A 10 -0.50 30.03 2.46
N PHE A 11 0.26 29.63 1.45
CA PHE A 11 1.13 28.45 1.50
C PHE A 11 2.26 28.55 2.54
N THR A 12 2.58 29.73 2.98
CA THR A 12 3.57 29.97 4.03
C THR A 12 2.95 30.24 5.41
N GLY A 13 1.65 29.94 5.55
CA GLY A 13 0.89 30.12 6.80
C GLY A 13 0.41 31.56 7.05
N ARG A 14 0.49 32.44 6.05
CA ARG A 14 -0.01 33.82 6.19
C ARG A 14 -1.51 33.89 5.90
N ILE A 15 -2.21 34.69 6.71
CA ILE A 15 -3.62 34.99 6.47
C ILE A 15 -3.72 36.03 5.35
N VAL A 16 -4.52 35.72 4.32
CA VAL A 16 -4.82 36.61 3.19
C VAL A 16 -6.30 36.96 3.24
N GLU A 17 -6.64 38.23 3.31
CA GLU A 17 -7.96 38.80 3.49
C GLU A 17 -8.60 38.47 4.85
N SER A 18 -8.88 37.18 5.10
CA SER A 18 -9.35 36.67 6.39
C SER A 18 -8.92 35.22 6.59
N ALA A 19 -9.00 34.75 7.84
CA ALA A 19 -8.73 33.34 8.15
C ALA A 19 -9.67 32.40 7.37
N ASP A 20 -10.95 32.68 7.34
CA ASP A 20 -11.94 31.88 6.61
C ASP A 20 -11.65 31.79 5.11
N ILE A 21 -11.31 32.91 4.46
CA ILE A 21 -10.97 32.92 3.03
C ILE A 21 -9.67 32.15 2.79
N THR A 22 -8.69 32.30 3.65
CA THR A 22 -7.41 31.59 3.57
C THR A 22 -7.61 30.08 3.70
N ASP A 23 -8.40 29.62 4.66
CA ASP A 23 -8.67 28.21 4.88
C ASP A 23 -9.44 27.58 3.71
N ARG A 24 -10.43 28.28 3.17
CA ARG A 24 -11.16 27.83 1.96
C ARG A 24 -10.25 27.74 0.75
N PHE A 25 -9.39 28.75 0.54
CA PHE A 25 -8.41 28.71 -0.55
C PHE A 25 -7.47 27.49 -0.43
N LEU A 26 -6.93 27.22 0.74
CA LEU A 26 -6.05 26.08 0.99
C LEU A 26 -6.78 24.75 0.82
N TRP A 27 -8.06 24.69 1.22
CA TRP A 27 -8.89 23.51 1.00
C TRP A 27 -9.15 23.26 -0.49
N ASP A 28 -9.54 24.30 -1.24
CA ASP A 28 -9.80 24.21 -2.67
C ASP A 28 -8.55 23.78 -3.46
N ILE A 29 -7.38 24.26 -3.07
CA ILE A 29 -6.10 23.84 -3.68
C ILE A 29 -5.85 22.36 -3.41
N ARG A 30 -6.00 21.89 -2.16
CA ARG A 30 -5.83 20.47 -1.82
C ARG A 30 -6.82 19.59 -2.57
N ARG A 31 -8.07 20.04 -2.65
CA ARG A 31 -9.12 19.34 -3.40
C ARG A 31 -8.77 19.24 -4.88
N THR A 32 -8.37 20.35 -5.49
CA THR A 32 -7.93 20.38 -6.88
C THR A 32 -6.76 19.44 -7.15
N GLN A 33 -5.76 19.42 -6.26
CA GLN A 33 -4.64 18.50 -6.38
C GLN A 33 -5.10 17.05 -6.28
N GLY A 34 -6.00 16.72 -5.35
CA GLY A 34 -6.57 15.38 -5.20
C GLY A 34 -7.32 14.94 -6.47
N ASP A 35 -8.17 15.81 -7.03
CA ASP A 35 -8.90 15.54 -8.27
C ASP A 35 -7.95 15.31 -9.45
N LEU A 36 -6.92 16.15 -9.60
CA LEU A 36 -5.90 15.98 -10.66
C LEU A 36 -5.11 14.67 -10.48
N MET A 37 -4.75 14.30 -9.26
CA MET A 37 -4.10 13.02 -8.99
C MET A 37 -5.00 11.84 -9.36
N ALA A 38 -6.27 11.89 -8.97
CA ALA A 38 -7.21 10.82 -9.28
C ALA A 38 -7.40 10.67 -10.79
N ASP A 39 -7.68 11.76 -11.51
CA ASP A 39 -8.09 11.69 -12.91
C ASP A 39 -6.90 11.69 -13.88
N ASN A 40 -5.90 12.56 -13.65
CA ASN A 40 -4.80 12.76 -14.60
C ASN A 40 -3.57 11.89 -14.32
N TYR A 41 -3.46 11.27 -13.16
CA TYR A 41 -2.40 10.30 -12.86
C TYR A 41 -2.97 8.87 -12.81
N TYR A 42 -3.70 8.50 -11.79
CA TYR A 42 -4.19 7.12 -11.64
C TYR A 42 -5.21 6.73 -12.70
N GLY A 43 -6.17 7.60 -13.02
CA GLY A 43 -7.15 7.36 -14.08
C GLY A 43 -6.51 7.23 -15.45
N LYS A 44 -5.53 8.08 -15.78
CA LYS A 44 -4.77 7.97 -17.05
C LYS A 44 -3.90 6.73 -17.10
N PHE A 45 -3.27 6.35 -15.99
CA PHE A 45 -2.51 5.12 -15.89
C PHE A 45 -3.39 3.89 -16.15
N THR A 46 -4.55 3.80 -15.50
CA THR A 46 -5.51 2.71 -15.71
C THR A 46 -6.01 2.68 -17.17
N ALA A 47 -6.37 3.82 -17.73
CA ALA A 47 -6.76 3.90 -19.13
C ALA A 47 -5.64 3.46 -20.09
N LEU A 48 -4.38 3.72 -19.74
CA LEU A 48 -3.24 3.24 -20.51
C LEU A 48 -3.11 1.71 -20.39
N CYS A 49 -3.23 1.16 -19.21
CA CYS A 49 -3.23 -0.29 -19.01
C CYS A 49 -4.31 -0.97 -19.86
N HIS A 50 -5.54 -0.46 -19.83
CA HIS A 50 -6.65 -1.02 -20.60
C HIS A 50 -6.41 -1.00 -22.12
N ARG A 51 -5.78 0.05 -22.64
CA ARG A 51 -5.40 0.10 -24.07
C ARG A 51 -4.41 -1.00 -24.48
N HIS A 52 -3.67 -1.53 -23.52
CA HIS A 52 -2.71 -2.62 -23.74
C HIS A 52 -3.23 -3.98 -23.22
N ASN A 53 -4.54 -4.13 -22.99
CA ASN A 53 -5.16 -5.33 -22.44
C ASN A 53 -4.54 -5.75 -21.07
N MET A 54 -4.14 -4.78 -20.28
CA MET A 54 -3.65 -4.96 -18.91
C MET A 54 -4.62 -4.34 -17.92
N ILE A 55 -4.55 -4.78 -16.66
CA ILE A 55 -5.26 -4.19 -15.54
C ILE A 55 -4.28 -3.37 -14.69
N SER A 56 -4.77 -2.30 -14.08
CA SER A 56 -3.98 -1.50 -13.15
C SER A 56 -3.95 -2.14 -11.76
N TYR A 57 -2.78 -2.07 -11.12
CA TYR A 57 -2.52 -2.62 -9.80
C TYR A 57 -1.67 -1.60 -9.03
N CYS A 58 -2.24 -0.95 -8.00
CA CYS A 58 -1.59 0.16 -7.32
C CYS A 58 -1.92 0.20 -5.83
N GLN A 59 -1.02 0.83 -5.08
CA GLN A 59 -1.20 1.18 -3.67
C GLN A 59 -1.67 2.64 -3.58
N PRO A 60 -2.98 2.92 -3.36
CA PRO A 60 -3.55 4.26 -3.45
C PRO A 60 -3.53 4.99 -2.10
N TYR A 61 -2.41 4.99 -1.40
CA TYR A 61 -2.29 5.60 -0.07
C TYR A 61 -0.88 6.16 0.16
N ASP A 62 -0.67 6.76 1.31
CA ASP A 62 0.52 7.34 1.87
C ASP A 62 0.54 8.88 1.78
N ARG A 63 1.70 9.47 1.56
CA ARG A 63 1.90 10.92 1.66
C ARG A 63 1.51 11.62 0.37
N GLY A 64 0.85 12.76 0.52
CA GLY A 64 0.53 13.63 -0.60
C GLY A 64 -0.89 14.20 -0.53
N PRO A 65 -1.26 15.04 -1.47
CA PRO A 65 -2.59 15.63 -1.58
C PRO A 65 -3.57 14.63 -2.23
N MET A 66 -3.73 13.46 -1.61
CA MET A 66 -4.54 12.37 -2.16
C MET A 66 -5.81 12.18 -1.34
N GLU A 67 -6.92 11.98 -2.04
CA GLU A 67 -8.11 11.41 -1.47
C GLU A 67 -8.14 9.92 -1.85
N GLU A 68 -7.85 9.06 -0.90
CA GLU A 68 -7.53 7.65 -1.14
C GLU A 68 -8.70 6.85 -1.72
N MET A 69 -9.92 7.12 -1.27
CA MET A 69 -11.11 6.45 -1.81
C MET A 69 -11.38 6.88 -3.27
N GLN A 70 -11.18 8.15 -3.58
CA GLN A 70 -11.35 8.67 -4.93
C GLN A 70 -10.29 8.09 -5.89
N ILE A 71 -9.03 8.12 -5.49
CA ILE A 71 -7.94 7.53 -6.27
C ILE A 71 -8.17 6.04 -6.47
N GLY A 72 -8.48 5.32 -5.41
CA GLY A 72 -8.72 3.89 -5.47
C GLY A 72 -9.88 3.50 -6.39
N SER A 73 -10.89 4.38 -6.55
CA SER A 73 -11.99 4.16 -7.51
C SER A 73 -11.54 4.21 -8.98
N ARG A 74 -10.33 4.71 -9.27
CA ARG A 74 -9.73 4.76 -10.61
C ARG A 74 -8.84 3.58 -10.93
N ILE A 75 -8.65 2.65 -10.00
CA ILE A 75 -7.70 1.53 -10.09
C ILE A 75 -8.49 0.23 -10.13
N ASP A 76 -8.05 -0.73 -10.95
CA ASP A 76 -8.73 -2.03 -11.07
C ASP A 76 -8.52 -2.92 -9.83
N ILE A 77 -7.29 -2.96 -9.31
CA ILE A 77 -6.93 -3.71 -8.10
C ILE A 77 -6.22 -2.80 -7.13
N ASN A 78 -6.89 -2.53 -6.02
CA ASN A 78 -6.35 -1.77 -4.92
C ASN A 78 -5.54 -2.67 -3.99
N VAL A 79 -4.34 -2.23 -3.63
CA VAL A 79 -3.39 -2.99 -2.84
C VAL A 79 -3.13 -2.27 -1.54
N GLY A 80 -3.39 -2.94 -0.43
CA GLY A 80 -2.91 -2.51 0.88
C GLY A 80 -1.52 -3.04 1.17
N GLU A 81 -1.07 -2.88 2.40
CA GLU A 81 0.13 -3.55 2.90
C GLU A 81 -0.02 -3.89 4.39
N PHE A 82 0.66 -4.94 4.82
CA PHE A 82 0.78 -5.23 6.24
C PHE A 82 2.13 -5.86 6.56
N TRP A 83 2.62 -5.55 7.74
CA TRP A 83 3.97 -5.82 8.16
C TRP A 83 3.99 -6.70 9.39
N ASN A 84 4.93 -7.65 9.40
CA ASN A 84 5.23 -8.45 10.58
C ASN A 84 6.17 -7.69 11.52
N ASN A 85 5.97 -7.90 12.82
CA ASN A 85 6.90 -7.47 13.86
C ASN A 85 7.40 -6.03 13.68
N LEU A 86 6.46 -5.09 13.55
CA LEU A 86 6.80 -3.67 13.49
C LEU A 86 7.48 -3.22 14.79
N SER A 87 8.61 -2.54 14.68
CA SER A 87 9.23 -1.83 15.79
C SER A 87 8.27 -0.78 16.37
N SER A 88 8.55 -0.32 17.59
CA SER A 88 7.75 0.73 18.24
C SER A 88 7.62 2.01 17.41
N ILE A 89 8.61 2.31 16.57
CA ILE A 89 8.60 3.46 15.67
C ILE A 89 7.49 3.34 14.63
N PHE A 90 7.29 2.14 14.06
CA PHE A 90 6.28 1.90 13.04
C PHE A 90 4.94 1.42 13.61
N GLN A 91 4.90 0.91 14.84
CA GLN A 91 3.65 0.46 15.47
C GLN A 91 2.59 1.56 15.57
N ASN A 92 3.01 2.82 15.69
CA ASN A 92 2.13 3.98 15.69
C ASN A 92 1.89 4.57 14.31
N ASN A 93 2.46 3.98 13.25
CA ASN A 93 2.20 4.43 11.89
C ASN A 93 0.76 4.04 11.48
N TRP A 94 -0.09 5.03 11.44
CA TRP A 94 -1.50 4.88 11.08
C TRP A 94 -1.68 4.25 9.70
N THR A 95 -0.86 4.62 8.74
CA THR A 95 -0.91 4.11 7.36
C THR A 95 -0.76 2.59 7.34
N MET A 96 0.26 2.06 7.98
CA MET A 96 0.55 0.61 7.99
C MET A 96 -0.55 -0.25 8.65
N ARG A 97 -1.39 0.36 9.49
CA ARG A 97 -2.45 -0.37 10.22
C ARG A 97 -3.78 -0.43 9.49
N ARG A 98 -4.02 0.46 8.53
CA ARG A 98 -5.34 0.66 7.92
C ARG A 98 -5.41 0.29 6.45
N THR A 99 -4.28 0.07 5.77
CA THR A 99 -4.25 0.01 4.31
C THR A 99 -5.01 -1.18 3.74
N VAL A 100 -4.99 -2.34 4.40
CA VAL A 100 -5.80 -3.50 4.00
C VAL A 100 -7.29 -3.19 4.13
N LYS A 101 -7.70 -2.57 5.25
CA LYS A 101 -9.09 -2.15 5.45
C LYS A 101 -9.52 -1.09 4.44
N LEU A 102 -8.63 -0.17 4.09
CA LEU A 102 -8.85 0.83 3.05
C LEU A 102 -9.07 0.16 1.69
N SER A 103 -8.18 -0.76 1.28
CA SER A 103 -8.33 -1.49 0.03
C SER A 103 -9.64 -2.28 -0.04
N ALA A 104 -10.04 -2.90 1.07
CA ALA A 104 -11.33 -3.58 1.19
C ALA A 104 -12.50 -2.59 1.03
N ALA A 105 -12.44 -1.44 1.70
CA ALA A 105 -13.48 -0.42 1.59
C ALA A 105 -13.62 0.09 0.15
N ILE A 106 -12.50 0.41 -0.51
CA ILE A 106 -12.50 0.84 -1.91
C ILE A 106 -13.10 -0.24 -2.81
N ALA A 107 -12.63 -1.48 -2.68
CA ALA A 107 -13.12 -2.58 -3.49
C ALA A 107 -14.63 -2.78 -3.33
N HIS A 108 -15.13 -2.83 -2.11
CA HIS A 108 -16.54 -3.07 -1.83
C HIS A 108 -17.44 -1.92 -2.30
N THR A 109 -17.02 -0.67 -2.13
CA THR A 109 -17.81 0.50 -2.59
C THR A 109 -17.84 0.64 -4.11
N ASN A 110 -16.85 0.07 -4.81
CA ASN A 110 -16.77 0.09 -6.28
C ASN A 110 -17.19 -1.25 -6.92
N GLY A 111 -17.73 -2.20 -6.17
CA GLY A 111 -18.15 -3.50 -6.69
C GLY A 111 -16.99 -4.40 -7.18
N GLN A 112 -15.78 -4.11 -6.76
CA GLN A 112 -14.59 -4.92 -7.07
C GLN A 112 -14.53 -6.15 -6.17
N ARG A 113 -14.04 -7.27 -6.70
CA ARG A 113 -13.97 -8.55 -5.97
C ARG A 113 -12.62 -8.81 -5.34
N VAL A 114 -11.56 -8.15 -5.83
CA VAL A 114 -10.19 -8.42 -5.41
C VAL A 114 -9.75 -7.35 -4.43
N VAL A 115 -9.35 -7.79 -3.25
CA VAL A 115 -8.69 -6.99 -2.22
C VAL A 115 -7.29 -7.55 -2.04
N ALA A 116 -6.30 -6.86 -2.55
CA ALA A 116 -4.91 -7.30 -2.51
C ALA A 116 -4.12 -6.58 -1.40
N ALA A 117 -3.02 -7.19 -0.99
CA ALA A 117 -2.05 -6.53 -0.14
C ALA A 117 -0.63 -7.04 -0.39
N GLU A 118 0.34 -6.13 -0.36
CA GLU A 118 1.72 -6.46 -0.04
C GLU A 118 1.73 -7.07 1.36
N SER A 119 2.27 -8.28 1.46
CA SER A 119 1.95 -9.14 2.60
C SER A 119 3.20 -9.62 3.31
N TYR A 120 3.14 -9.53 4.64
CA TYR A 120 4.17 -10.04 5.55
C TYR A 120 5.52 -9.36 5.38
N THR A 121 5.55 -8.08 5.03
CA THR A 121 6.79 -7.29 5.00
C THR A 121 7.46 -7.34 6.37
N GLY A 122 8.69 -7.82 6.43
CA GLY A 122 9.49 -7.85 7.65
C GLY A 122 10.28 -6.57 7.80
N GLU A 123 10.18 -5.93 8.96
CA GLU A 123 10.99 -4.76 9.30
C GLU A 123 12.33 -5.24 9.86
N PRO A 124 13.49 -4.74 9.35
CA PRO A 124 14.81 -5.31 9.62
C PRO A 124 15.16 -5.45 11.09
N GLU A 125 14.86 -4.42 11.89
CA GLU A 125 15.23 -4.37 13.30
C GLU A 125 14.41 -5.32 14.17
N SER A 126 13.16 -5.56 13.78
CA SER A 126 12.22 -6.42 14.52
C SER A 126 12.20 -7.84 14.01
N ALA A 127 12.19 -8.02 12.69
CA ALA A 127 12.08 -9.33 12.05
C ALA A 127 13.38 -10.13 12.12
N LYS A 128 14.54 -9.48 11.93
CA LYS A 128 15.89 -10.08 12.02
C LYS A 128 16.03 -11.39 11.25
N TRP A 129 15.30 -11.55 10.14
CA TRP A 129 15.25 -12.77 9.33
C TRP A 129 14.73 -14.01 10.09
N GLN A 130 13.97 -13.82 11.16
CA GLN A 130 13.46 -14.90 12.03
C GLN A 130 11.99 -15.22 11.79
N GLU A 131 11.38 -14.64 10.79
CA GLU A 131 9.98 -14.85 10.47
C GLU A 131 9.73 -16.26 9.93
N TYR A 132 8.62 -16.86 10.39
CA TYR A 132 8.19 -18.20 9.99
C TYR A 132 6.67 -18.33 10.02
N PRO A 133 6.10 -19.35 9.36
CA PRO A 133 4.65 -19.44 9.12
C PRO A 133 3.78 -19.33 10.37
N PHE A 134 4.14 -19.97 11.46
CA PHE A 134 3.35 -19.91 12.72
C PHE A 134 3.33 -18.48 13.31
N GLY A 135 4.46 -17.79 13.29
CA GLY A 135 4.56 -16.40 13.78
C GLY A 135 3.74 -15.43 12.93
N MET A 136 3.61 -15.70 11.63
CA MET A 136 2.87 -14.86 10.69
C MET A 136 1.36 -15.14 10.68
N LYS A 137 0.93 -16.32 11.14
CA LYS A 137 -0.45 -16.80 11.00
C LYS A 137 -1.50 -15.84 11.57
N ALA A 138 -1.36 -15.46 12.83
CA ALA A 138 -2.37 -14.62 13.50
C ALA A 138 -2.57 -13.27 12.82
N LEU A 139 -1.50 -12.69 12.28
CA LEU A 139 -1.57 -11.44 11.53
C LEU A 139 -2.30 -11.65 10.20
N GLY A 140 -1.97 -12.71 9.47
CA GLY A 140 -2.66 -13.06 8.23
C GLY A 140 -4.16 -13.28 8.44
N ASP A 141 -4.55 -14.04 9.45
CA ASP A 141 -5.95 -14.30 9.79
C ASP A 141 -6.70 -12.98 10.09
N LYS A 142 -6.05 -12.06 10.78
CA LYS A 142 -6.59 -10.71 10.99
C LYS A 142 -6.81 -9.96 9.68
N MET A 143 -5.87 -10.06 8.74
CA MET A 143 -6.02 -9.38 7.44
C MET A 143 -7.15 -10.02 6.61
N PHE A 144 -7.31 -11.33 6.64
CA PHE A 144 -8.45 -12.01 6.01
C PHE A 144 -9.78 -11.53 6.61
N SER A 145 -9.88 -11.38 7.93
CA SER A 145 -11.09 -10.83 8.57
C SER A 145 -11.39 -9.39 8.19
N GLN A 146 -10.41 -8.65 7.65
CA GLN A 146 -10.59 -7.30 7.12
C GLN A 146 -10.96 -7.27 5.64
N GLY A 147 -11.02 -8.41 4.99
CA GLY A 147 -11.44 -8.55 3.60
C GLY A 147 -10.32 -8.90 2.61
N LEU A 148 -9.07 -9.08 3.07
CA LEU A 148 -7.98 -9.52 2.20
C LEU A 148 -8.32 -10.86 1.53
N ASN A 149 -8.17 -10.95 0.20
CA ASN A 149 -8.37 -12.18 -0.56
C ASN A 149 -7.32 -12.41 -1.65
N ARG A 150 -6.32 -11.54 -1.75
CA ARG A 150 -5.16 -11.72 -2.62
C ARG A 150 -3.87 -11.31 -1.90
N ILE A 151 -3.05 -12.28 -1.60
CA ILE A 151 -1.72 -12.08 -1.00
C ILE A 151 -0.69 -11.83 -2.09
N VAL A 152 0.16 -10.83 -1.89
CA VAL A 152 1.36 -10.58 -2.67
C VAL A 152 2.54 -10.54 -1.71
N PHE A 153 3.29 -11.61 -1.68
CA PHE A 153 4.37 -11.75 -0.70
C PHE A 153 5.48 -10.72 -0.88
N HIS A 154 5.90 -10.14 0.19
CA HIS A 154 7.11 -9.34 0.26
C HIS A 154 8.18 -10.07 1.11
N ARG A 155 9.04 -10.92 0.45
CA ARG A 155 9.13 -10.97 -1.00
C ARG A 155 9.65 -12.32 -1.52
N PHE A 156 9.49 -12.52 -2.80
CA PHE A 156 10.13 -13.59 -3.55
C PHE A 156 11.16 -12.95 -4.50
N ALA A 157 12.40 -12.82 -4.03
CA ALA A 157 13.46 -12.19 -4.82
C ALA A 157 14.03 -13.16 -5.86
N HIS A 158 14.37 -12.65 -7.03
CA HIS A 158 15.09 -13.43 -8.05
C HIS A 158 16.44 -13.92 -7.52
N GLN A 159 16.72 -15.22 -7.64
CA GLN A 159 17.94 -15.88 -7.17
C GLN A 159 18.76 -16.38 -8.37
N PRO A 160 19.48 -15.50 -9.09
CA PRO A 160 20.19 -15.88 -10.30
C PRO A 160 21.44 -16.74 -10.02
N HIS A 161 21.95 -16.68 -8.80
CA HIS A 161 23.16 -17.38 -8.43
C HIS A 161 22.85 -18.67 -7.65
N PRO A 162 23.16 -19.86 -8.20
CA PRO A 162 22.72 -21.13 -7.60
C PRO A 162 23.47 -21.49 -6.31
N THR A 163 24.68 -20.97 -6.12
CA THR A 163 25.59 -21.36 -5.01
C THR A 163 25.85 -20.25 -3.99
N ALA A 164 25.53 -18.99 -4.30
CA ALA A 164 25.69 -17.91 -3.35
C ALA A 164 24.64 -18.01 -2.23
N ARG A 165 25.08 -18.26 -1.02
CA ARG A 165 24.21 -18.35 0.16
C ARG A 165 24.48 -17.19 1.10
N PRO A 166 23.46 -16.65 1.75
CA PRO A 166 22.03 -17.09 1.83
C PRO A 166 21.19 -16.76 0.61
N GLY A 167 21.74 -16.19 -0.44
CA GLY A 167 21.04 -15.74 -1.63
C GLY A 167 21.07 -14.23 -1.77
N MET A 168 20.41 -13.74 -2.82
CA MET A 168 20.27 -12.31 -3.06
C MET A 168 19.04 -11.76 -2.36
N THR A 169 19.12 -10.50 -1.94
CA THR A 169 18.02 -9.76 -1.32
C THR A 169 17.89 -8.38 -1.97
N MET A 170 16.70 -7.82 -1.96
CA MET A 170 16.41 -6.46 -2.42
C MET A 170 16.48 -5.45 -1.25
N GLY A 171 17.54 -5.50 -0.47
CA GLY A 171 17.69 -4.71 0.75
C GLY A 171 17.20 -5.47 1.99
N PRO A 172 17.16 -4.80 3.15
CA PRO A 172 16.95 -5.46 4.43
C PRO A 172 15.47 -5.76 4.75
N TRP A 173 14.53 -5.23 3.99
CA TRP A 173 13.09 -5.33 4.24
C TRP A 173 12.51 -6.61 3.65
N GLY A 174 11.50 -7.16 4.31
CA GLY A 174 10.76 -8.32 3.84
C GLY A 174 11.27 -9.65 4.35
N ILE A 175 10.68 -10.72 3.88
CA ILE A 175 10.96 -12.10 4.24
C ILE A 175 11.41 -12.84 2.99
N HIS A 176 12.35 -13.78 3.14
CA HIS A 176 12.72 -14.67 2.04
C HIS A 176 11.70 -15.80 1.88
N PHE A 177 10.83 -15.70 0.87
CA PHE A 177 9.88 -16.76 0.50
C PHE A 177 10.45 -17.61 -0.65
N ASP A 178 11.63 -18.16 -0.46
CA ASP A 178 12.32 -18.93 -1.50
C ASP A 178 13.10 -20.13 -0.94
N ARG A 179 13.70 -20.90 -1.84
CA ARG A 179 14.44 -22.14 -1.52
C ARG A 179 15.64 -21.96 -0.58
N THR A 180 16.08 -20.74 -0.34
CA THR A 180 17.19 -20.47 0.59
C THR A 180 16.73 -20.41 2.05
N ASN A 181 15.42 -20.34 2.27
CA ASN A 181 14.84 -20.34 3.61
C ASN A 181 14.71 -21.76 4.17
N THR A 182 15.02 -21.94 5.45
CA THR A 182 15.01 -23.26 6.12
C THR A 182 13.63 -23.91 6.19
N TRP A 183 12.57 -23.13 6.16
CA TRP A 183 11.17 -23.61 6.18
C TRP A 183 10.52 -23.66 4.79
N TRP A 184 11.26 -23.52 3.71
CA TRP A 184 10.71 -23.50 2.35
C TRP A 184 9.88 -24.76 2.01
N GLU A 185 10.42 -25.94 2.26
CA GLU A 185 9.73 -27.19 1.95
C GLU A 185 8.43 -27.35 2.76
N PRO A 186 8.42 -27.19 4.12
CA PRO A 186 7.19 -27.28 4.89
C PRO A 186 6.22 -26.12 4.65
N ALA A 187 6.65 -25.01 4.06
CA ALA A 187 5.78 -23.87 3.74
C ALA A 187 4.60 -24.22 2.82
N LYS A 188 4.67 -25.34 2.08
CA LYS A 188 3.56 -25.84 1.27
C LYS A 188 2.26 -25.93 2.09
N ALA A 189 2.31 -26.46 3.30
CA ALA A 189 1.14 -26.60 4.15
C ALA A 189 0.54 -25.23 4.54
N TRP A 190 1.39 -24.26 4.84
CA TRP A 190 0.97 -22.89 5.12
C TRP A 190 0.39 -22.20 3.89
N HIS A 191 1.03 -22.33 2.71
CA HIS A 191 0.49 -21.77 1.47
C HIS A 191 -0.89 -22.38 1.14
N MET A 192 -1.08 -23.67 1.35
CA MET A 192 -2.40 -24.31 1.19
C MET A 192 -3.43 -23.80 2.20
N TYR A 193 -3.00 -23.47 3.42
CA TYR A 193 -3.88 -22.86 4.42
C TYR A 193 -4.36 -21.47 3.98
N ILE A 194 -3.45 -20.60 3.60
CA ILE A 194 -3.79 -19.22 3.22
C ILE A 194 -4.50 -19.11 1.87
N ALA A 195 -4.45 -20.15 1.02
CA ALA A 195 -5.14 -20.19 -0.28
C ALA A 195 -6.62 -20.63 -0.18
N ARG A 196 -7.08 -21.05 1.00
CA ARG A 196 -8.47 -21.47 1.27
C ARG A 196 -9.35 -20.31 1.69
#